data_2437f75a27cd1028c5de3c7235d78ba3
#
_entry.id   2437f75a27cd1028c5de3c7235d78ba3
#
_cell.length_a   1.000
_cell.length_b   1.000
_cell.length_c   1.000
_cell.angle_alpha   90.00
_cell.angle_beta   90.00
_cell.angle_gamma   90.00
#
_symmetry.space_group_name_H-M   'P 1'
#
loop_
_entity.id
_entity.type
_entity.pdbx_description
1 polymer ?
#
loop_
_entity_poly.entity_id
_entity_poly.type
_entity_poly.pdbx_seq_one_letter_code
_entity_poly.pdbx_strand_id
1 'polypeptide(L)'
;MEMASENQVTIVGNLTDDPELRYTPNGAAVVKFRVAVNRRYKDETGNWKDGETSYFTVNGWRSLAENCAETLTRGARVLVTGRLQMRSWETQEGDKRTVVEIEADEIGPSLRWATAKVERQSRSGGDWQPATVGAPMADEGTPLDATEG
;
A
#
# COMPACT_ATOMS: atom_id res chain seq x y z
N MET A 1 -17.28 12.61 -12.45
CA MET A 1 -16.68 12.72 -12.36
C MET A 1 -15.70 13.01 -11.89
N GLU A 2 -15.27 12.97 -11.64
CA GLU A 2 -14.51 13.36 -11.42
C GLU A 2 -13.48 13.07 -11.45
N MET A 3 -13.03 12.97 -11.47
CA MET A 3 -12.14 12.79 -11.56
C MET A 3 -11.05 12.90 -11.79
N ALA A 4 -11.02 12.70 -12.35
CA ALA A 4 -9.87 12.80 -13.18
C ALA A 4 -8.88 13.77 -12.70
N SER A 5 -9.26 14.64 -11.94
CA SER A 5 -8.36 15.62 -11.39
C SER A 5 -7.64 15.15 -10.17
N GLU A 6 -7.78 13.93 -9.80
CA GLU A 6 -7.14 13.45 -8.59
C GLU A 6 -5.66 13.27 -8.81
N ASN A 7 -4.90 13.58 -7.80
CA ASN A 7 -3.44 13.48 -7.86
C ASN A 7 -3.03 12.06 -7.54
N GLN A 8 -2.70 11.33 -8.56
CA GLN A 8 -2.24 9.95 -8.41
C GLN A 8 -0.79 9.93 -8.00
N VAL A 9 -0.46 9.10 -7.05
CA VAL A 9 0.93 8.93 -6.61
C VAL A 9 1.21 7.46 -6.40
N THR A 10 2.47 7.11 -6.53
CA THR A 10 2.98 5.79 -6.16
C THR A 10 4.19 6.00 -5.29
N ILE A 11 4.22 5.33 -4.16
CA ILE A 11 5.39 5.41 -3.28
C ILE A 11 5.87 4.02 -2.95
N VAL A 12 7.14 3.91 -2.64
CA VAL A 12 7.76 2.69 -2.16
C VAL A 12 8.56 3.05 -0.95
N GLY A 13 8.32 2.40 0.15
CA GLY A 13 9.05 2.69 1.38
C GLY A 13 8.74 1.66 2.44
N ASN A 14 9.08 1.98 3.66
CA ASN A 14 8.94 1.03 4.76
C ASN A 14 7.97 1.54 5.81
N LEU A 15 7.17 0.65 6.35
CA LEU A 15 6.27 1.01 7.43
C LEU A 15 7.07 1.41 8.66
N THR A 16 6.67 2.51 9.28
CA THR A 16 7.33 2.96 10.50
C THR A 16 6.78 2.26 11.74
N ASP A 17 5.56 1.76 11.64
CA ASP A 17 4.88 1.08 12.74
C ASP A 17 3.96 0.03 12.18
N ASP A 18 3.43 -0.82 13.02
CA ASP A 18 2.43 -1.80 12.59
C ASP A 18 1.19 -1.07 12.09
N PRO A 19 0.51 -1.59 11.09
CA PRO A 19 -0.72 -0.95 10.61
C PRO A 19 -1.82 -0.99 11.67
N GLU A 20 -2.59 0.06 11.72
CA GLU A 20 -3.69 0.16 12.66
C GLU A 20 -5.00 -0.09 11.93
N LEU A 21 -5.72 -1.12 12.33
CA LEU A 21 -7.00 -1.47 11.70
C LEU A 21 -8.12 -1.02 12.61
N ARG A 22 -9.08 -0.33 12.07
CA ARG A 22 -10.26 0.12 12.80
C ARG A 22 -11.49 -0.10 11.95
N TYR A 23 -12.63 0.03 12.58
CA TYR A 23 -13.90 -0.10 11.86
C TYR A 23 -14.70 1.18 12.09
N THR A 24 -15.30 1.68 11.04
CA THR A 24 -16.14 2.86 11.14
C THR A 24 -17.46 2.49 11.82
N PRO A 25 -18.26 3.46 12.25
CA PRO A 25 -19.57 3.12 12.82
C PRO A 25 -20.47 2.32 11.88
N ASN A 26 -20.25 2.42 10.58
CA ASN A 26 -21.00 1.64 9.61
C ASN A 26 -20.41 0.25 9.40
N GLY A 27 -19.35 -0.07 10.09
CA GLY A 27 -18.73 -1.39 9.98
C GLY A 27 -17.72 -1.53 8.87
N ALA A 28 -17.31 -0.46 8.24
CA ALA A 28 -16.30 -0.57 7.19
C ALA A 28 -14.90 -0.58 7.80
N ALA A 29 -14.07 -1.49 7.35
CA ALA A 29 -12.70 -1.58 7.82
C ALA A 29 -11.86 -0.46 7.23
N VAL A 30 -11.00 0.13 8.02
CA VAL A 30 -10.03 1.11 7.54
C VAL A 30 -8.70 0.83 8.20
N VAL A 31 -7.64 0.82 7.40
CA VAL A 31 -6.28 0.66 7.92
C VAL A 31 -5.55 1.96 7.73
N LYS A 32 -4.74 2.31 8.69
CA LYS A 32 -3.89 3.49 8.61
C LYS A 32 -2.47 3.09 8.99
N PHE A 33 -1.50 3.52 8.21
CA PHE A 33 -0.10 3.32 8.55
C PHE A 33 0.74 4.41 7.92
N ARG A 34 1.94 4.54 8.40
CA ARG A 34 2.90 5.52 7.90
C ARG A 34 4.01 4.82 7.17
N VAL A 35 4.40 5.41 6.06
CA VAL A 35 5.49 4.88 5.23
C VAL A 35 6.60 5.89 5.15
N ALA A 36 7.80 5.46 5.47
CA ALA A 36 9.00 6.28 5.34
C ALA A 36 9.62 6.02 3.99
N VAL A 37 9.77 7.06 3.21
CA VAL A 37 10.38 6.96 1.89
C VAL A 37 11.71 7.68 1.95
N ASN A 38 12.79 6.93 1.82
CA ASN A 38 14.13 7.49 1.89
C ASN A 38 14.59 7.87 0.51
N ARG A 39 15.08 9.08 0.37
CA ARG A 39 15.66 9.51 -0.87
C ARG A 39 17.14 9.20 -0.85
N ARG A 40 17.65 8.77 -1.97
CA ARG A 40 19.09 8.59 -2.13
C ARG A 40 19.52 9.35 -3.36
N TYR A 41 20.67 9.93 -3.31
CA TYR A 41 21.19 10.70 -4.42
C TYR A 41 22.70 10.54 -4.50
N LYS A 42 23.25 10.80 -5.67
CA LYS A 42 24.69 10.82 -5.87
C LYS A 42 25.18 12.21 -5.63
N ASP A 43 26.23 12.34 -4.80
CA ASP A 43 26.83 13.65 -4.57
C ASP A 43 27.80 13.96 -5.70
N GLU A 44 28.49 15.06 -5.57
CA GLU A 44 29.40 15.54 -6.60
C GLU A 44 30.56 14.59 -6.80
N THR A 45 30.92 13.82 -5.82
CA THR A 45 32.04 12.88 -5.92
C THR A 45 31.57 11.52 -6.41
N GLY A 46 30.31 11.34 -6.72
CA GLY A 46 29.80 10.08 -7.22
C GLY A 46 29.41 9.09 -6.15
N ASN A 47 29.45 9.48 -4.89
CA ASN A 47 29.05 8.61 -3.79
C ASN A 47 27.57 8.74 -3.52
N TRP A 48 26.95 7.60 -3.16
CA TRP A 48 25.55 7.59 -2.80
C TRP A 48 25.38 8.12 -1.38
N LYS A 49 24.44 9.04 -1.22
CA LYS A 49 24.13 9.60 0.09
C LYS A 49 22.65 9.51 0.33
N ASP A 50 22.28 9.44 1.60
CA ASP A 50 20.90 9.46 1.99
C ASP A 50 20.42 10.90 2.04
N GLY A 51 19.29 11.16 1.43
CA GLY A 51 18.66 12.46 1.51
C GLY A 51 17.65 12.48 2.63
N GLU A 52 16.75 13.41 2.55
CA GLU A 52 15.70 13.53 3.55
C GLU A 52 14.73 12.36 3.43
N THR A 53 14.17 11.97 4.56
CA THR A 53 13.12 10.98 4.59
C THR A 53 11.78 11.68 4.57
N SER A 54 10.92 11.24 3.67
CA SER A 54 9.55 11.74 3.61
C SER A 54 8.63 10.71 4.24
N TYR A 55 7.64 11.19 4.97
CA TYR A 55 6.68 10.30 5.63
C TYR A 55 5.31 10.51 5.03
N PHE A 56 4.66 9.42 4.70
CA PHE A 56 3.32 9.47 4.13
C PHE A 56 2.37 8.65 4.99
N THR A 57 1.21 9.22 5.28
CA THR A 57 0.14 8.48 5.93
C THR A 57 -0.72 7.87 4.85
N VAL A 58 -0.97 6.58 4.98
CA VAL A 58 -1.72 5.82 3.99
C VAL A 58 -2.96 5.26 4.64
N ASN A 59 -4.09 5.42 3.97
CA ASN A 59 -5.36 4.84 4.40
C ASN A 59 -5.81 3.83 3.36
N GLY A 60 -6.27 2.69 3.82
CA GLY A 60 -6.88 1.67 2.97
C GLY A 60 -8.22 1.28 3.52
N TRP A 61 -9.11 0.76 2.69
CA TRP A 61 -10.49 0.54 3.07
C TRP A 61 -10.95 -0.86 2.74
N ARG A 62 -11.82 -1.39 3.56
CA ARG A 62 -12.56 -2.64 3.30
C ARG A 62 -11.62 -3.83 3.22
N SER A 63 -11.72 -4.64 2.21
CA SER A 63 -10.88 -5.83 2.10
C SER A 63 -9.42 -5.50 2.04
N LEU A 64 -9.08 -4.40 1.35
CA LEU A 64 -7.68 -3.96 1.30
C LEU A 64 -7.17 -3.67 2.71
N ALA A 65 -7.99 -3.04 3.54
CA ALA A 65 -7.59 -2.71 4.90
C ALA A 65 -7.34 -3.97 5.72
N GLU A 66 -8.25 -4.92 5.64
CA GLU A 66 -8.12 -6.14 6.43
C GLU A 66 -6.92 -6.96 5.99
N ASN A 67 -6.71 -7.05 4.70
CA ASN A 67 -5.59 -7.82 4.18
C ASN A 67 -4.25 -7.15 4.51
N CYS A 68 -4.21 -5.83 4.49
CA CYS A 68 -3.02 -5.12 4.89
C CYS A 68 -2.68 -5.36 6.34
N ALA A 69 -3.68 -5.30 7.21
CA ALA A 69 -3.45 -5.47 8.63
C ALA A 69 -2.93 -6.87 8.94
N GLU A 70 -3.36 -7.83 8.16
CA GLU A 70 -2.91 -9.20 8.36
C GLU A 70 -1.53 -9.46 7.78
N THR A 71 -1.12 -8.72 6.77
CA THR A 71 0.08 -9.00 6.01
C THR A 71 1.28 -8.17 6.44
N LEU A 72 1.05 -6.89 6.74
CA LEU A 72 2.16 -5.96 6.92
C LEU A 72 2.48 -5.76 8.38
N THR A 73 3.77 -5.55 8.65
CA THR A 73 4.25 -5.24 9.98
C THR A 73 5.23 -4.10 9.88
N ARG A 74 5.59 -3.56 11.03
CA ARG A 74 6.60 -2.52 11.12
C ARG A 74 7.84 -2.95 10.38
N GLY A 75 8.39 -2.08 9.57
CA GLY A 75 9.61 -2.34 8.81
C GLY A 75 9.36 -2.95 7.45
N ALA A 76 8.14 -3.41 7.16
CA ALA A 76 7.86 -4.02 5.86
C ALA A 76 8.01 -2.99 4.76
N ARG A 77 8.63 -3.40 3.66
CA ARG A 77 8.75 -2.55 2.49
C ARG A 77 7.53 -2.74 1.61
N VAL A 78 6.88 -1.65 1.27
CA VAL A 78 5.60 -1.71 0.55
C VAL A 78 5.58 -0.79 -0.63
N LEU A 79 4.73 -1.14 -1.57
CA LEU A 79 4.39 -0.33 -2.72
C LEU A 79 2.95 0.12 -2.53
N VAL A 80 2.71 1.40 -2.64
CA VAL A 80 1.36 1.95 -2.45
C VAL A 80 1.06 2.86 -3.62
N THR A 81 -0.10 2.67 -4.22
CA THR A 81 -0.56 3.61 -5.23
C THR A 81 -1.94 4.10 -4.83
N GLY A 82 -2.20 5.36 -5.04
CA GLY A 82 -3.47 5.95 -4.68
C GLY A 82 -3.51 7.41 -4.97
N ARG A 83 -4.37 8.11 -4.25
CA ARG A 83 -4.64 9.53 -4.50
C ARG A 83 -4.22 10.35 -3.30
N LEU A 84 -3.52 11.44 -3.55
CA LEU A 84 -3.17 12.37 -2.49
C LEU A 84 -4.39 13.18 -2.11
N GLN A 85 -4.64 13.26 -0.81
CA GLN A 85 -5.72 14.09 -0.29
C GLN A 85 -5.20 14.92 0.85
N MET A 86 -5.59 16.17 0.89
CA MET A 86 -5.23 17.07 1.96
C MET A 86 -6.42 17.21 2.88
N ARG A 87 -6.16 17.10 4.16
CA ARG A 87 -7.18 17.26 5.17
C ARG A 87 -6.77 18.36 6.12
N SER A 88 -7.67 19.28 6.40
CA SER A 88 -7.40 20.38 7.32
C SER A 88 -8.44 20.44 8.40
N TRP A 89 -8.03 20.81 9.58
CA TRP A 89 -8.97 21.00 10.68
C TRP A 89 -8.41 22.03 11.64
N GLU A 90 -9.28 22.53 12.51
CA GLU A 90 -8.89 23.50 13.49
C GLU A 90 -8.87 22.84 14.85
N THR A 91 -7.82 23.08 15.64
CA THR A 91 -7.73 22.53 16.97
C THR A 91 -8.58 23.37 17.92
N GLN A 92 -8.73 22.90 19.14
CA GLN A 92 -9.48 23.63 20.13
C GLN A 92 -8.82 24.96 20.46
N GLU A 93 -7.52 25.06 20.30
CA GLU A 93 -6.81 26.29 20.53
C GLU A 93 -6.91 27.26 19.34
N GLY A 94 -7.58 26.87 18.29
CA GLY A 94 -7.69 27.71 17.11
C GLY A 94 -6.59 27.56 16.10
N ASP A 95 -5.69 26.62 16.29
CA ASP A 95 -4.61 26.37 15.34
C ASP A 95 -5.12 25.56 14.17
N LYS A 96 -4.72 25.93 12.98
CA LYS A 96 -5.08 25.18 11.80
C LYS A 96 -4.06 24.09 11.54
N ARG A 97 -4.52 22.88 11.36
CA ARG A 97 -3.64 21.74 11.05
C ARG A 97 -3.99 21.17 9.70
N THR A 98 -2.98 20.78 8.98
CA THR A 98 -3.15 20.21 7.66
C THR A 98 -2.29 18.96 7.55
N VAL A 99 -2.86 17.90 7.03
CA VAL A 99 -2.08 16.71 6.72
C VAL A 99 -2.38 16.29 5.29
N VAL A 100 -1.39 15.66 4.68
CA VAL A 100 -1.54 15.10 3.35
C VAL A 100 -1.51 13.59 3.51
N GLU A 101 -2.52 12.92 3.02
CA GLU A 101 -2.66 11.48 3.15
C GLU A 101 -2.83 10.86 1.78
N ILE A 102 -2.54 9.59 1.67
CA ILE A 102 -2.77 8.84 0.46
C ILE A 102 -3.95 7.92 0.70
N GLU A 103 -5.00 8.07 -0.11
CA GLU A 103 -6.11 7.12 -0.12
C GLU A 103 -5.73 6.04 -1.09
N ALA A 104 -5.35 4.90 -0.59
CA ALA A 104 -4.73 3.87 -1.41
C ALA A 104 -5.74 3.13 -2.25
N ASP A 105 -5.37 2.88 -3.49
CA ASP A 105 -6.11 1.99 -4.37
C ASP A 105 -5.50 0.61 -4.33
N GLU A 106 -4.19 0.53 -4.22
CA GLU A 106 -3.48 -0.76 -4.15
C GLU A 106 -2.33 -0.67 -3.18
N ILE A 107 -2.13 -1.73 -2.43
CA ILE A 107 -1.03 -1.83 -1.49
C ILE A 107 -0.46 -3.23 -1.60
N GLY A 108 0.83 -3.36 -1.63
CA GLY A 108 1.44 -4.67 -1.64
C GLY A 108 2.84 -4.67 -1.07
N PRO A 109 3.30 -5.81 -0.61
CA PRO A 109 4.69 -5.90 -0.15
C PRO A 109 5.63 -5.89 -1.34
N SER A 110 6.79 -5.28 -1.15
CA SER A 110 7.81 -5.29 -2.17
C SER A 110 8.57 -6.60 -2.11
N LEU A 111 8.80 -7.20 -3.27
CA LEU A 111 9.56 -8.44 -3.32
C LEU A 111 11.02 -8.21 -3.68
N ARG A 112 11.45 -6.97 -3.64
CA ARG A 112 12.82 -6.67 -4.01
C ARG A 112 13.81 -7.36 -3.08
N TRP A 113 13.51 -7.41 -1.79
CA TRP A 113 14.42 -8.00 -0.80
C TRP A 113 13.72 -8.99 0.12
N ALA A 114 12.52 -9.44 -0.25
CA ALA A 114 11.76 -10.36 0.58
C ALA A 114 10.90 -11.24 -0.30
N THR A 115 10.47 -12.36 0.25
CA THR A 115 9.50 -13.21 -0.42
C THR A 115 8.17 -13.11 0.31
N ALA A 116 7.12 -13.43 -0.38
CA ALA A 116 5.79 -13.45 0.23
C ALA A 116 4.98 -14.57 -0.38
N LYS A 117 4.11 -15.16 0.43
CA LYS A 117 3.20 -16.16 -0.03
C LYS A 117 1.83 -15.51 -0.16
N VAL A 118 1.17 -15.71 -1.27
CA VAL A 118 -0.10 -15.09 -1.51
C VAL A 118 -1.22 -16.09 -1.26
N GLU A 119 -2.15 -15.73 -0.39
CA GLU A 119 -3.32 -16.53 -0.14
C GLU A 119 -4.52 -15.76 -0.63
N ARG A 120 -5.26 -16.35 -1.54
CA ARG A 120 -6.42 -15.71 -2.10
C ARG A 120 -7.56 -15.71 -1.10
N GLN A 121 -8.18 -14.56 -0.90
CA GLN A 121 -9.25 -14.42 0.06
C GLN A 121 -10.59 -14.43 -0.66
N SER A 122 -11.58 -15.06 -0.07
CA SER A 122 -12.93 -15.03 -0.60
C SER A 122 -13.53 -13.68 -0.34
N ARG A 123 -14.16 -13.10 -1.32
CA ARG A 123 -14.82 -11.83 -1.15
C ARG A 123 -16.19 -12.03 -0.56
N SER A 124 -16.54 -11.19 0.36
CA SER A 124 -17.81 -11.29 0.97
C SER A 124 -18.92 -11.15 0.00
N GLY A 125 -18.93 -10.50 -0.99
CA GLY A 125 -19.96 -10.47 -1.98
C GLY A 125 -19.95 -11.61 -2.91
N GLY A 126 -18.97 -12.44 -2.85
CA GLY A 126 -18.89 -13.63 -3.65
C GLY A 126 -18.71 -13.41 -5.12
N ASP A 127 -18.51 -12.25 -5.53
CA ASP A 127 -18.46 -11.97 -6.93
C ASP A 127 -17.08 -11.87 -7.50
N TRP A 128 -16.06 -11.98 -6.70
CA TRP A 128 -14.71 -11.93 -7.21
C TRP A 128 -14.35 -13.28 -7.80
N GLN A 129 -13.86 -13.26 -9.02
CA GLN A 129 -13.45 -14.46 -9.68
C GLN A 129 -11.99 -14.40 -9.95
N PRO A 130 -11.26 -15.43 -9.66
CA PRO A 130 -9.87 -15.46 -10.06
C PRO A 130 -9.79 -15.46 -11.56
N ALA A 131 -8.79 -14.89 -12.09
CA ALA A 131 -8.57 -14.97 -13.49
C ALA A 131 -8.50 -16.37 -13.88
N THR A 132 -9.21 -16.72 -14.84
CA THR A 132 -9.21 -18.07 -15.20
C THR A 132 -7.99 -18.52 -15.74
N VAL A 133 -7.20 -17.73 -15.83
CA VAL A 133 -6.00 -18.14 -16.18
C VAL A 133 -5.51 -18.93 -15.29
N GLY A 134 -5.92 -18.88 -14.97
CA GLY A 134 -5.54 -19.25 -14.32
C GLY A 134 -5.58 -20.16 -14.10
N ALA A 135 -5.94 -20.20 -14.38
CA ALA A 135 -6.14 -21.12 -14.15
C ALA A 135 -5.35 -21.95 -14.53
N PRO A 136 -5.23 -22.31 -14.84
CA PRO A 136 -4.53 -22.97 -14.95
C PRO A 136 -3.43 -22.92 -14.99
N MET A 137 -3.05 -22.67 -15.26
CA MET A 137 -2.26 -22.60 -15.22
C MET A 137 -1.74 -23.16 -14.50
N ALA A 138 -2.15 -23.64 -14.58
CA ALA A 138 -1.99 -24.10 -14.19
C ALA A 138 -1.43 -24.78 -14.06
N ASP A 139 -1.45 -25.11 -14.47
CA ASP A 139 -1.17 -25.71 -14.56
C ASP A 139 -0.44 -25.97 -14.76
N GLU A 140 -0.31 -26.05 -15.25
CA GLU A 140 0.12 -26.25 -15.48
C GLU A 140 0.98 -26.25 -15.18
N GLY A 141 1.19 -26.39 -15.58
CA GLY A 141 1.82 -26.35 -15.39
C GLY A 141 2.76 -26.25 -15.52
N THR A 142 2.77 -26.34 -16.03
CA THR A 142 3.37 -26.20 -16.24
C THR A 142 4.31 -25.85 -16.41
N PRO A 143 4.48 -25.95 -16.78
CA PRO A 143 5.20 -25.66 -17.02
C PRO A 143 6.09 -25.04 -17.21
N LEU A 144 6.10 -24.73 -17.52
CA LEU A 144 6.71 -24.21 -17.63
C LEU A 144 7.56 -24.19 -17.23
N ASP A 145 7.18 -24.65 -17.26
CA ASP A 145 7.54 -24.67 -16.83
C ASP A 145 8.25 -24.93 -16.61
N ALA A 146 8.17 -25.33 -17.05
CA ALA A 146 8.50 -25.63 -16.75
C ALA A 146 9.38 -25.80 -16.87
N THR A 147 9.39 -25.77 -17.40
CA THR A 147 9.87 -25.87 -17.46
C THR A 147 10.68 -25.68 -17.52
N GLU A 148 10.55 -25.63 -17.76
CA GLU A 148 10.89 -25.45 -17.60
C GLU A 148 11.37 -25.34 -17.20
N GLY A 149 11.28 -25.46 -17.64
CA GLY A 149 11.27 -25.52 -17.17
C GLY A 149 11.46 -25.49 -17.02
#